data_72a4b1f4075fec55c3b6cecaf8230f32
#
_entry.id   72a4b1f4075fec55c3b6cecaf8230f32
#
_cell.length_a   1.000
_cell.length_b   1.000
_cell.length_c   1.000
_cell.angle_alpha   90.00
_cell.angle_beta   90.00
_cell.angle_gamma   90.00
#
_symmetry.space_group_name_H-M   'P 1'
#
loop_
_entity.id
_entity.type
_entity.pdbx_description
1 polymer ?
#
loop_
_entity_poly.entity_id
_entity_poly.type
_entity_poly.pdbx_seq_one_letter_code
_entity_poly.pdbx_strand_id
1 'polypeptide(L)'
;MPMFDVEYIFLQIRSKSVGEVSKLKLLCPDDKKTYADVELNLNEVKVQVGDNHTNKIELDNGMGMIMTYPTIDSFRDSGIRDINPNNMLEVISGCIMQIYEEEGKKTYDPKDQTKKELTEFIEQLNTKQFKQVQSFFETMPKLKHEITIKNPKTKKESKITLTGLNDFFG
;
A
#
# COMPACT_ATOMS: atom_id res chain seq x y z
N MET A 1 -12.91 -4.83 4.66
CA MET A 1 -12.25 -3.65 5.27
C MET A 1 -10.86 -3.52 4.67
N PRO A 2 -10.45 -2.34 4.18
CA PRO A 2 -9.10 -2.10 3.64
C PRO A 2 -7.99 -2.46 4.64
N MET A 3 -6.85 -2.91 4.11
CA MET A 3 -5.72 -3.32 4.96
C MET A 3 -5.19 -2.19 5.84
N PHE A 4 -5.08 -0.97 5.33
CA PHE A 4 -4.58 0.16 6.11
C PHE A 4 -5.49 0.54 7.30
N ASP A 5 -6.82 0.33 7.19
CA ASP A 5 -7.74 0.54 8.30
C ASP A 5 -7.54 -0.52 9.40
N VAL A 6 -7.32 -1.77 8.98
CA VAL A 6 -7.02 -2.87 9.91
C VAL A 6 -5.71 -2.63 10.63
N GLU A 7 -4.68 -2.22 9.90
CA GLU A 7 -3.38 -1.86 10.46
C GLU A 7 -3.50 -0.70 11.46
N TYR A 8 -4.29 0.33 11.11
CA TYR A 8 -4.52 1.48 11.99
C TYR A 8 -5.25 1.08 13.28
N ILE A 9 -6.32 0.27 13.17
CA ILE A 9 -7.05 -0.25 14.33
C ILE A 9 -6.11 -1.07 15.21
N PHE A 10 -5.31 -1.96 14.62
CA PHE A 10 -4.35 -2.77 15.37
C PHE A 10 -3.33 -1.91 16.11
N LEU A 11 -2.79 -0.89 15.45
CA LEU A 11 -1.86 0.07 16.04
C LEU A 11 -2.49 0.80 17.23
N GLN A 12 -3.75 1.24 17.12
CA GLN A 12 -4.47 1.90 18.21
C GLN A 12 -4.73 0.94 19.39
N ILE A 13 -5.12 -0.29 19.13
CA ILE A 13 -5.30 -1.32 20.17
C ILE A 13 -3.96 -1.56 20.88
N ARG A 14 -2.88 -1.72 20.13
CA ARG A 14 -1.53 -1.95 20.67
C ARG A 14 -1.05 -0.78 21.53
N SER A 15 -1.24 0.46 21.06
CA SER A 15 -0.91 1.68 21.80
C SER A 15 -1.64 1.75 23.15
N LYS A 16 -2.91 1.37 23.20
CA LYS A 16 -3.71 1.40 24.42
C LYS A 16 -3.46 0.23 25.37
N SER A 17 -3.09 -0.94 24.85
CA SER A 17 -2.94 -2.16 25.66
C SER A 17 -1.54 -2.38 26.19
N VAL A 18 -0.49 -1.98 25.47
CA VAL A 18 0.90 -2.26 25.83
C VAL A 18 1.71 -0.98 26.08
N GLY A 19 1.28 0.14 25.51
CA GLY A 19 1.90 1.45 25.69
C GLY A 19 2.03 2.22 24.40
N GLU A 20 2.12 3.52 24.52
CA GLU A 20 2.12 4.47 23.41
C GLU A 20 3.47 4.61 22.72
N VAL A 21 4.54 4.09 23.32
CA VAL A 21 5.90 4.21 22.80
C VAL A 21 6.41 2.86 22.32
N SER A 22 6.86 2.80 21.08
CA SER A 22 7.58 1.67 20.49
C SER A 22 9.07 1.99 20.41
N LYS A 23 9.92 1.04 20.85
CA LYS A 23 11.37 1.16 20.76
C LYS A 23 11.86 0.39 19.56
N LEU A 24 12.47 1.09 18.64
CA LEU A 24 12.92 0.57 17.35
C LEU A 24 14.44 0.67 17.23
N LYS A 25 15.03 -0.29 16.50
CA LYS A 25 16.41 -0.21 16.04
C LYS A 25 16.43 -0.04 14.53
N LEU A 26 16.71 1.17 14.07
CA LEU A 26 16.68 1.52 12.67
C LEU A 26 18.09 1.59 12.09
N LEU A 27 18.28 0.96 10.95
CA LEU A 27 19.55 1.00 10.21
C LEU A 27 19.76 2.43 9.66
N CYS A 28 20.91 3.00 9.96
CA CYS A 28 21.27 4.34 9.50
C CYS A 28 21.56 4.31 7.97
N PRO A 29 20.87 5.10 7.16
CA PRO A 29 21.02 5.06 5.70
C PRO A 29 22.36 5.65 5.20
N ASP A 30 23.04 6.44 6.01
CA ASP A 30 24.30 7.10 5.65
C ASP A 30 25.49 6.13 5.56
N ASP A 31 25.58 5.17 6.47
CA ASP A 31 26.66 4.16 6.46
C ASP A 31 26.17 2.73 6.20
N LYS A 32 24.86 2.49 6.29
CA LYS A 32 24.18 1.18 6.09
C LYS A 32 24.79 0.05 6.94
N LYS A 33 25.31 0.38 8.10
CA LYS A 33 25.97 -0.56 9.03
C LYS A 33 25.62 -0.29 10.49
N THR A 34 25.38 0.95 10.86
CA THR A 34 25.11 1.36 12.24
C THR A 34 23.59 1.42 12.46
N TYR A 35 23.16 0.95 13.62
CA TYR A 35 21.77 1.06 14.07
C TYR A 35 21.62 2.19 15.06
N ALA A 36 20.55 2.94 14.96
CA ALA A 36 20.12 3.94 15.93
C ALA A 36 18.94 3.42 16.72
N ASP A 37 18.98 3.57 18.05
CA ASP A 37 17.82 3.31 18.90
C ASP A 37 16.89 4.53 18.84
N VAL A 38 15.62 4.29 18.58
CA VAL A 38 14.60 5.32 18.38
C VAL A 38 13.36 4.98 19.18
N GLU A 39 12.76 5.97 19.80
CA GLU A 39 11.45 5.87 20.42
C GLU A 39 10.41 6.53 19.52
N LEU A 40 9.40 5.75 19.13
CA LEU A 40 8.30 6.19 18.29
C LEU A 40 7.02 6.26 19.12
N ASN A 41 6.39 7.44 19.15
CA ASN A 41 5.06 7.59 19.72
C ASN A 41 4.02 7.10 18.72
N LEU A 42 3.37 5.99 19.02
CA LEU A 42 2.38 5.35 18.13
C LEU A 42 1.15 6.22 17.88
N ASN A 43 0.84 7.18 18.78
CA ASN A 43 -0.28 8.11 18.58
C ASN A 43 -0.01 9.16 17.49
N GLU A 44 1.24 9.34 17.09
CA GLU A 44 1.63 10.26 16.01
C GLU A 44 1.54 9.61 14.62
N VAL A 45 1.46 8.28 14.58
CA VAL A 45 1.32 7.52 13.32
C VAL A 45 -0.10 7.68 12.79
N LYS A 46 -0.22 8.07 11.53
CA LYS A 46 -1.52 8.32 10.87
C LYS A 46 -1.56 7.63 9.50
N VAL A 47 -2.78 7.36 9.06
CA VAL A 47 -3.02 7.00 7.66
C VAL A 47 -2.82 8.26 6.82
N GLN A 48 -1.94 8.16 5.84
CA GLN A 48 -1.64 9.23 4.89
C GLN A 48 -2.01 8.78 3.49
N VAL A 49 -2.55 9.69 2.70
CA VAL A 49 -2.91 9.49 1.29
C VAL A 49 -1.92 10.27 0.45
N GLY A 50 -1.42 9.68 -0.62
CA GLY A 50 -0.53 10.35 -1.56
C GLY A 50 -1.25 11.45 -2.36
N ASP A 51 -0.48 12.40 -2.86
CA ASP A 51 -1.01 13.50 -3.67
C ASP A 51 -1.67 12.96 -4.94
N ASN A 52 -2.78 13.61 -5.33
CA ASN A 52 -3.56 13.27 -6.53
C ASN A 52 -4.05 11.81 -6.58
N HIS A 53 -4.26 11.18 -5.42
CA HIS A 53 -4.80 9.84 -5.38
C HIS A 53 -6.19 9.77 -6.02
N THR A 54 -6.37 8.81 -6.92
CA THR A 54 -7.67 8.50 -7.53
C THR A 54 -7.83 7.00 -7.69
N ASN A 55 -9.03 6.51 -7.48
CA ASN A 55 -9.39 5.12 -7.75
C ASN A 55 -9.91 4.90 -9.17
N LYS A 56 -10.10 5.96 -9.93
CA LYS A 56 -10.50 5.91 -11.33
C LYS A 56 -9.26 5.94 -12.22
N ILE A 57 -9.03 4.86 -12.93
CA ILE A 57 -7.94 4.73 -13.92
C ILE A 57 -8.52 4.88 -15.30
N GLU A 58 -8.12 5.93 -16.00
CA GLU A 58 -8.53 6.15 -17.38
C GLU A 58 -7.57 5.42 -18.33
N LEU A 59 -8.14 4.55 -19.14
CA LEU A 59 -7.47 3.86 -20.23
C LEU A 59 -7.77 4.58 -21.54
N ASP A 60 -7.12 4.14 -22.64
CA ASP A 60 -7.36 4.77 -23.93
C ASP A 60 -8.76 4.43 -24.47
N ASN A 61 -9.27 5.23 -25.43
CA ASN A 61 -10.53 5.00 -26.16
C ASN A 61 -11.82 5.02 -25.31
N GLY A 62 -11.86 5.83 -24.27
CA GLY A 62 -13.04 5.95 -23.40
C GLY A 62 -13.28 4.75 -22.50
N MET A 63 -12.32 3.84 -22.45
CA MET A 63 -12.28 2.73 -21.50
C MET A 63 -11.62 3.17 -20.19
N GLY A 64 -12.02 2.56 -19.10
CA GLY A 64 -11.36 2.75 -17.82
C GLY A 64 -11.75 1.70 -16.81
N MET A 65 -11.15 1.78 -15.64
CA MET A 65 -11.48 0.93 -14.52
C MET A 65 -11.56 1.71 -13.22
N ILE A 66 -12.38 1.21 -12.31
CA ILE A 66 -12.47 1.69 -10.94
C ILE A 66 -11.81 0.65 -10.06
N MET A 67 -10.84 1.12 -9.25
CA MET A 67 -10.08 0.29 -8.34
C MET A 67 -10.65 0.34 -6.93
N THR A 68 -10.48 -0.72 -6.17
CA THR A 68 -10.72 -0.77 -4.73
C THR A 68 -9.42 -1.11 -4.00
N TYR A 69 -9.39 -0.85 -2.70
CA TYR A 69 -8.20 -1.14 -1.90
C TYR A 69 -8.12 -2.63 -1.55
N PRO A 70 -6.90 -3.17 -1.43
CA PRO A 70 -6.70 -4.53 -0.94
C PRO A 70 -7.34 -4.71 0.43
N THR A 71 -8.05 -5.81 0.62
CA THR A 71 -8.71 -6.18 1.89
C THR A 71 -8.11 -7.45 2.46
N ILE A 72 -8.33 -7.72 3.74
CA ILE A 72 -7.94 -9.01 4.35
C ILE A 72 -8.58 -10.18 3.61
N ASP A 73 -9.84 -10.03 3.21
CA ASP A 73 -10.58 -11.09 2.53
C ASP A 73 -9.95 -11.39 1.17
N SER A 74 -9.56 -10.37 0.41
CA SER A 74 -8.88 -10.57 -0.89
C SER A 74 -7.56 -11.32 -0.75
N PHE A 75 -6.78 -11.05 0.31
CA PHE A 75 -5.54 -11.79 0.59
C PHE A 75 -5.81 -13.22 1.06
N ARG A 76 -6.79 -13.41 1.95
CA ARG A 76 -7.16 -14.75 2.43
C ARG A 76 -7.67 -15.63 1.29
N ASP A 77 -8.55 -15.11 0.45
CA ASP A 77 -9.21 -15.87 -0.61
C ASP A 77 -8.25 -16.21 -1.77
N SER A 78 -7.20 -15.39 -1.98
CA SER A 78 -6.12 -15.67 -2.93
C SER A 78 -4.98 -16.52 -2.34
N GLY A 79 -4.94 -16.69 -1.02
CA GLY A 79 -3.82 -17.36 -0.34
C GLY A 79 -2.52 -16.54 -0.34
N ILE A 80 -2.57 -15.29 -0.78
CA ILE A 80 -1.41 -14.39 -0.84
C ILE A 80 -1.15 -13.84 0.57
N ARG A 81 0.08 -14.01 1.06
CA ARG A 81 0.52 -13.46 2.36
C ARG A 81 1.23 -12.12 2.22
N ASP A 82 2.00 -11.96 1.16
CA ASP A 82 2.79 -10.76 0.87
C ASP A 82 2.70 -10.41 -0.61
N ILE A 83 2.66 -9.11 -0.92
CA ILE A 83 2.70 -8.62 -2.30
C ILE A 83 4.14 -8.71 -2.80
N ASN A 84 4.35 -9.44 -3.87
CA ASN A 84 5.64 -9.59 -4.52
C ASN A 84 5.46 -9.59 -6.06
N PRO A 85 6.54 -9.48 -6.86
CA PRO A 85 6.42 -9.41 -8.30
C PRO A 85 5.69 -10.60 -8.95
N ASN A 86 5.73 -11.78 -8.32
CA ASN A 86 5.12 -12.99 -8.89
C ASN A 86 3.59 -13.04 -8.72
N ASN A 87 3.05 -12.34 -7.72
CA ASN A 87 1.61 -12.32 -7.44
C ASN A 87 0.97 -10.93 -7.65
N MET A 88 1.75 -9.96 -8.10
CA MET A 88 1.29 -8.57 -8.28
C MET A 88 0.07 -8.47 -9.19
N LEU A 89 0.06 -9.19 -10.31
CA LEU A 89 -1.07 -9.17 -11.24
C LEU A 89 -2.35 -9.74 -10.63
N GLU A 90 -2.23 -10.79 -9.81
CA GLU A 90 -3.35 -11.36 -9.08
C GLU A 90 -3.91 -10.38 -8.02
N VAL A 91 -3.03 -9.69 -7.31
CA VAL A 91 -3.44 -8.64 -6.36
C VAL A 91 -4.14 -7.50 -7.07
N ILE A 92 -3.59 -7.03 -8.19
CA ILE A 92 -4.19 -5.96 -9.00
C ILE A 92 -5.58 -6.40 -9.49
N SER A 93 -5.70 -7.61 -10.05
CA SER A 93 -6.99 -8.13 -10.54
C SER A 93 -8.05 -8.19 -9.44
N GLY A 94 -7.65 -8.59 -8.23
CA GLY A 94 -8.52 -8.61 -7.04
C GLY A 94 -8.94 -7.22 -6.52
N CYS A 95 -8.28 -6.16 -6.99
CA CYS A 95 -8.59 -4.78 -6.65
C CYS A 95 -9.41 -4.05 -7.73
N ILE A 96 -9.77 -4.71 -8.83
CA ILE A 96 -10.67 -4.12 -9.83
C ILE A 96 -12.10 -4.23 -9.30
N MET A 97 -12.77 -3.08 -9.14
CA MET A 97 -14.17 -3.02 -8.74
C MET A 97 -15.11 -3.01 -9.95
N GLN A 98 -14.70 -2.35 -11.02
CA GLN A 98 -15.51 -2.22 -12.26
C GLN A 98 -14.59 -1.87 -13.43
N ILE A 99 -14.91 -2.40 -14.61
CA ILE A 99 -14.37 -1.95 -15.88
C ILE A 99 -15.50 -1.28 -16.65
N TYR A 100 -15.22 -0.18 -17.31
CA TYR A 100 -16.20 0.54 -18.13
C TYR A 100 -15.64 0.89 -19.50
N GLU A 101 -16.54 0.95 -20.48
CA GLU A 101 -16.29 1.42 -21.85
C GLU A 101 -17.22 2.59 -22.20
N GLU A 102 -16.90 3.30 -23.28
CA GLU A 102 -17.69 4.43 -23.79
C GLU A 102 -18.04 5.46 -22.69
N GLU A 103 -17.06 5.84 -21.88
CA GLU A 103 -17.23 6.80 -20.78
C GLU A 103 -18.31 6.39 -19.76
N GLY A 104 -18.49 5.10 -19.55
CA GLY A 104 -19.41 4.54 -18.55
C GLY A 104 -20.78 4.09 -19.12
N LYS A 105 -20.98 4.12 -20.44
CA LYS A 105 -22.21 3.58 -21.05
C LYS A 105 -22.30 2.06 -20.96
N LYS A 106 -21.15 1.38 -20.99
CA LYS A 106 -21.06 -0.07 -20.76
C LYS A 106 -20.17 -0.32 -19.55
N THR A 107 -20.61 -1.20 -18.68
CA THR A 107 -19.89 -1.58 -17.46
C THR A 107 -19.80 -3.09 -17.34
N TYR A 108 -18.66 -3.55 -16.86
CA TYR A 108 -18.38 -4.97 -16.62
C TYR A 108 -18.07 -5.14 -15.14
N ASP A 109 -18.85 -6.01 -14.47
CA ASP A 109 -18.58 -6.38 -13.09
C ASP A 109 -17.48 -7.46 -13.08
N PRO A 110 -16.36 -7.26 -12.38
CA PRO A 110 -15.32 -8.28 -12.23
C PRO A 110 -15.81 -9.61 -11.66
N LYS A 111 -16.92 -9.61 -10.93
CA LYS A 111 -17.53 -10.84 -10.39
C LYS A 111 -18.08 -11.76 -11.49
N ASP A 112 -18.42 -11.22 -12.64
CA ASP A 112 -18.90 -11.97 -13.81
C ASP A 112 -17.72 -12.51 -14.65
N GLN A 113 -16.48 -12.15 -14.30
CA GLN A 113 -15.26 -12.54 -14.99
C GLN A 113 -14.45 -13.54 -14.14
N THR A 114 -13.72 -14.41 -14.81
CA THR A 114 -12.76 -15.28 -14.13
C THR A 114 -11.50 -14.51 -13.72
N LYS A 115 -10.81 -14.97 -12.68
CA LYS A 115 -9.50 -14.40 -12.29
C LYS A 115 -8.51 -14.38 -13.46
N LYS A 116 -8.57 -15.40 -14.31
CA LYS A 116 -7.72 -15.53 -15.50
C LYS A 116 -8.00 -14.41 -16.50
N GLU A 117 -9.25 -14.15 -16.83
CA GLU A 117 -9.65 -13.09 -17.75
C GLU A 117 -9.24 -11.70 -17.24
N LEU A 118 -9.39 -11.45 -15.93
CA LEU A 118 -8.94 -10.20 -15.33
C LEU A 118 -7.41 -10.06 -15.36
N THR A 119 -6.67 -11.14 -15.14
CA THR A 119 -5.20 -11.14 -15.23
C THR A 119 -4.76 -10.89 -16.67
N GLU A 120 -5.35 -11.57 -17.66
CA GLU A 120 -5.07 -11.37 -19.07
C GLU A 120 -5.40 -9.93 -19.51
N PHE A 121 -6.47 -9.34 -18.98
CA PHE A 121 -6.80 -7.94 -19.24
C PHE A 121 -5.70 -7.00 -18.74
N ILE A 122 -5.16 -7.23 -17.53
CA ILE A 122 -4.08 -6.40 -16.97
C ILE A 122 -2.78 -6.59 -17.77
N GLU A 123 -2.48 -7.80 -18.22
CA GLU A 123 -1.30 -8.11 -19.05
C GLU A 123 -1.34 -7.40 -20.42
N GLN A 124 -2.53 -7.09 -20.92
CA GLN A 124 -2.71 -6.36 -22.19
C GLN A 124 -2.54 -4.84 -22.04
N LEU A 125 -2.45 -4.31 -20.82
CA LEU A 125 -2.24 -2.89 -20.60
C LEU A 125 -0.88 -2.46 -21.14
N ASN A 126 -0.84 -1.33 -21.83
CA ASN A 126 0.42 -0.74 -22.24
C ASN A 126 1.17 -0.14 -21.04
N THR A 127 2.46 0.20 -21.24
CA THR A 127 3.33 0.72 -20.18
C THR A 127 2.74 1.96 -19.49
N LYS A 128 2.08 2.86 -20.23
CA LYS A 128 1.47 4.07 -19.67
C LYS A 128 0.29 3.74 -18.77
N GLN A 129 -0.59 2.86 -19.23
CA GLN A 129 -1.76 2.39 -18.50
C GLN A 129 -1.35 1.63 -17.23
N PHE A 130 -0.35 0.75 -17.34
CA PHE A 130 0.17 0.01 -16.19
C PHE A 130 0.79 0.93 -15.14
N LYS A 131 1.47 2.00 -15.55
CA LYS A 131 1.99 3.04 -14.61
C LYS A 131 0.86 3.75 -13.85
N GLN A 132 -0.29 3.98 -14.47
CA GLN A 132 -1.44 4.56 -13.76
C GLN A 132 -1.98 3.60 -12.70
N VAL A 133 -2.03 2.30 -12.99
CA VAL A 133 -2.38 1.27 -12.00
C VAL A 133 -1.36 1.25 -10.86
N GLN A 134 -0.06 1.27 -11.16
CA GLN A 134 0.98 1.35 -10.13
C GLN A 134 0.82 2.60 -9.26
N SER A 135 0.55 3.76 -9.86
CA SER A 135 0.34 5.02 -9.15
C SER A 135 -0.81 4.93 -8.14
N PHE A 136 -1.89 4.20 -8.46
CA PHE A 136 -2.96 3.94 -7.50
C PHE A 136 -2.43 3.25 -6.23
N PHE A 137 -1.62 2.18 -6.37
CA PHE A 137 -1.06 1.47 -5.23
C PHE A 137 0.03 2.26 -4.49
N GLU A 138 0.79 3.10 -5.19
CA GLU A 138 1.80 3.95 -4.58
C GLU A 138 1.19 5.06 -3.74
N THR A 139 0.09 5.66 -4.21
CA THR A 139 -0.59 6.80 -3.60
C THR A 139 -1.75 6.44 -2.68
N MET A 140 -2.19 5.16 -2.67
CA MET A 140 -3.29 4.71 -1.81
C MET A 140 -3.01 4.99 -0.33
N PRO A 141 -4.06 5.11 0.50
CA PRO A 141 -3.89 5.31 1.93
C PRO A 141 -3.00 4.24 2.56
N LYS A 142 -2.02 4.67 3.36
CA LYS A 142 -1.08 3.79 4.09
C LYS A 142 -0.78 4.37 5.47
N LEU A 143 -0.54 3.49 6.44
CA LEU A 143 0.10 3.92 7.68
C LEU A 143 1.52 4.38 7.35
N LYS A 144 1.80 5.65 7.67
CA LYS A 144 3.08 6.26 7.34
C LYS A 144 3.49 7.25 8.43
N HIS A 145 4.75 7.20 8.80
CA HIS A 145 5.33 8.16 9.72
C HIS A 145 6.78 8.46 9.33
N GLU A 146 7.12 9.74 9.25
CA GLU A 146 8.49 10.18 8.98
C GLU A 146 9.19 10.48 10.31
N ILE A 147 10.35 9.89 10.50
CA ILE A 147 11.17 10.09 11.70
C ILE A 147 12.59 10.52 11.31
N THR A 148 13.15 11.44 12.07
CA THR A 148 14.56 11.84 11.94
C THR A 148 15.40 11.05 12.93
N ILE A 149 16.39 10.33 12.43
CA ILE A 149 17.33 9.58 13.26
C ILE A 149 18.74 10.18 13.17
N LYS A 150 19.51 10.02 14.22
CA LYS A 150 20.92 10.44 14.26
C LYS A 150 21.82 9.23 14.40
N ASN A 151 22.73 9.05 13.46
CA ASN A 151 23.70 7.97 13.52
C ASN A 151 24.63 8.17 14.75
N PRO A 152 24.72 7.22 15.68
CA PRO A 152 25.55 7.38 16.89
C PRO A 152 27.05 7.46 16.60
N LYS A 153 27.52 6.93 15.45
CA LYS A 153 28.93 6.95 15.04
C LYS A 153 29.27 8.19 14.22
N THR A 154 28.56 8.41 13.11
CA THR A 154 28.87 9.51 12.18
C THR A 154 28.29 10.84 12.62
N LYS A 155 27.34 10.84 13.56
CA LYS A 155 26.58 12.01 14.05
C LYS A 155 25.68 12.65 12.98
N LYS A 156 25.58 12.05 11.80
CA LYS A 156 24.74 12.53 10.72
C LYS A 156 23.26 12.26 11.01
N GLU A 157 22.41 13.21 10.68
CA GLU A 157 20.96 13.08 10.75
C GLU A 157 20.42 12.60 9.39
N SER A 158 19.45 11.71 9.45
CA SER A 158 18.79 11.17 8.27
C SER A 158 17.30 11.00 8.56
N LYS A 159 16.48 11.26 7.54
CA LYS A 159 15.04 11.02 7.59
C LYS A 159 14.74 9.61 7.10
N ILE A 160 13.92 8.90 7.84
CA ILE A 160 13.41 7.57 7.49
C ILE A 160 11.89 7.63 7.48
N THR A 161 11.29 7.07 6.45
CA THR A 161 9.85 6.86 6.41
C THR A 161 9.55 5.43 6.82
N LEU A 162 8.77 5.27 7.88
CA LEU A 162 8.23 4.00 8.34
C LEU A 162 6.87 3.79 7.70
N THR A 163 6.60 2.57 7.22
CA THR A 163 5.36 2.24 6.51
C THR A 163 4.86 0.86 6.90
N GLY A 164 3.60 0.79 7.34
CA GLY A 164 2.98 -0.46 7.76
C GLY A 164 3.42 -0.94 9.14
N LEU A 165 2.72 -1.95 9.67
CA LEU A 165 2.92 -2.42 11.05
C LEU A 165 4.32 -2.96 11.33
N ASN A 166 4.95 -3.61 10.35
CA ASN A 166 6.28 -4.19 10.54
C ASN A 166 7.33 -3.15 10.91
N ASP A 167 7.27 -1.97 10.29
CA ASP A 167 8.22 -0.90 10.57
C ASP A 167 7.99 -0.25 11.95
N PHE A 168 6.75 -0.30 12.47
CA PHE A 168 6.39 0.29 13.75
C PHE A 168 6.65 -0.60 14.95
N PHE A 169 6.83 -1.90 14.74
CA PHE A 169 7.00 -2.87 15.84
C PHE A 169 8.32 -3.65 15.77
N GLY A 170 9.08 -3.53 14.69
CA GLY A 170 10.40 -4.18 14.51
C GLY A 170 10.31 -5.61 14.07
#